data_a12a0aa2d00d5a02f306cc11c664cf41
#
_entry.id   a12a0aa2d00d5a02f306cc11c664cf41
#
_cell.length_a   1.000
_cell.length_b   1.000
_cell.length_c   1.000
_cell.angle_alpha   90.00
_cell.angle_beta   90.00
_cell.angle_gamma   90.00
#
_symmetry.space_group_name_H-M   'P 1'
#
loop_
_entity.id
_entity.type
_entity.pdbx_description
1 polymer ?
#
loop_
_entity_poly.entity_id
_entity_poly.type
_entity_poly.pdbx_seq_one_letter_code
_entity_poly.pdbx_strand_id
1 'polypeptide(L)'
;MDQNDYTIKELKGFSGSKIYLMKNDKGLFIRKMDNTDRNYIKLKELSKDFNVPKVYSYENNVLDMEYIHGLDMKSYLSVRDTRRLTEFLINILTFFSENTQMTDYTEIYKDRLKYIKLSSDTVFTKEQLLEKLPKRLPRSKYFGDLTLENIIYSEDGQFYLIDGMTSEYDSYIFDIAKLRQDLECKWFLRDTKLLLDVKVENIQYKLLEKFELANNNYLLILMLLRVYRYTKPFSKEEAFLIKEMNRLWK
;
A
#
# COMPACT_ATOMS: atom_id res chain seq x y z
N MET A 1 -2.95 -28.99 9.71
CA MET A 1 -1.54 -28.71 9.36
C MET A 1 -0.98 -29.99 8.80
N ASP A 2 -0.57 -29.98 7.52
CA ASP A 2 0.12 -31.11 6.94
C ASP A 2 1.42 -31.34 7.74
N GLN A 3 1.74 -32.61 8.05
CA GLN A 3 2.85 -32.99 8.93
C GLN A 3 4.25 -32.58 8.46
N ASN A 4 4.37 -32.00 7.25
CA ASN A 4 5.64 -31.66 6.59
C ASN A 4 5.87 -30.14 6.38
N ASP A 5 5.03 -29.25 6.93
CA ASP A 5 5.25 -27.82 6.82
C ASP A 5 6.35 -27.35 7.76
N TYR A 6 7.36 -26.65 7.26
CA TYR A 6 8.37 -26.02 8.11
C TYR A 6 8.65 -24.57 7.70
N THR A 7 8.95 -23.74 8.72
CA THR A 7 9.28 -22.34 8.54
C THR A 7 10.73 -22.20 8.07
N ILE A 8 10.92 -21.49 6.93
CA ILE A 8 12.25 -21.11 6.46
C ILE A 8 12.67 -19.78 7.09
N LYS A 9 11.75 -18.80 7.11
CA LYS A 9 12.07 -17.44 7.52
C LYS A 9 10.82 -16.69 7.95
N GLU A 10 10.92 -15.90 9.02
CA GLU A 10 9.94 -14.86 9.34
C GLU A 10 10.23 -13.63 8.48
N LEU A 11 9.18 -13.11 7.84
CA LEU A 11 9.23 -11.91 7.02
C LEU A 11 8.71 -10.72 7.83
N LYS A 12 9.33 -9.56 7.67
CA LYS A 12 8.90 -8.34 8.36
C LYS A 12 7.60 -7.83 7.75
N GLY A 13 6.58 -7.62 8.57
CA GLY A 13 5.34 -6.92 8.24
C GLY A 13 5.17 -5.68 9.13
N PHE A 14 4.49 -4.65 8.63
CA PHE A 14 4.21 -3.43 9.40
C PHE A 14 2.81 -3.44 10.06
N SER A 15 1.93 -4.35 9.65
CA SER A 15 0.51 -4.34 10.03
C SER A 15 0.16 -5.14 11.30
N GLY A 16 1.17 -5.68 12.00
CA GLY A 16 0.97 -6.54 13.17
C GLY A 16 0.65 -8.00 12.83
N SER A 17 0.49 -8.36 11.55
CA SER A 17 0.39 -9.76 11.12
C SER A 17 1.78 -10.41 11.12
N LYS A 18 1.84 -11.67 11.51
CA LYS A 18 3.05 -12.49 11.39
C LYS A 18 3.07 -13.13 10.00
N ILE A 19 4.18 -13.00 9.30
CA ILE A 19 4.33 -13.49 7.93
C ILE A 19 5.53 -14.44 7.88
N TYR A 20 5.33 -15.63 7.34
CA TYR A 20 6.37 -16.65 7.25
C TYR A 20 6.52 -17.13 5.81
N LEU A 21 7.78 -17.28 5.38
CA LEU A 21 8.11 -18.11 4.23
C LEU A 21 8.17 -19.56 4.72
N MET A 22 7.32 -20.38 4.16
CA MET A 22 7.15 -21.79 4.49
C MET A 22 7.62 -22.67 3.34
N LYS A 23 7.93 -23.92 3.65
CA LYS A 23 8.19 -24.96 2.64
C LYS A 23 7.51 -26.27 3.04
N ASN A 24 7.00 -26.98 2.05
CA ASN A 24 6.53 -28.36 2.17
C ASN A 24 6.93 -29.16 0.90
N ASP A 25 6.40 -30.37 0.76
CA ASP A 25 6.70 -31.26 -0.37
C ASP A 25 6.27 -30.67 -1.73
N LYS A 26 5.33 -29.70 -1.76
CA LYS A 26 4.84 -29.02 -2.97
C LYS A 26 5.66 -27.77 -3.32
N GLY A 27 6.54 -27.31 -2.42
CA GLY A 27 7.38 -26.15 -2.64
C GLY A 27 7.24 -25.03 -1.60
N LEU A 28 7.60 -23.81 -2.00
CA LEU A 28 7.55 -22.62 -1.15
C LEU A 28 6.15 -22.01 -1.15
N PHE A 29 5.73 -21.49 0.01
CA PHE A 29 4.49 -20.74 0.15
C PHE A 29 4.60 -19.70 1.27
N ILE A 30 3.68 -18.72 1.28
CA ILE A 30 3.57 -17.73 2.33
C ILE A 30 2.45 -18.12 3.29
N ARG A 31 2.76 -18.14 4.58
CA ARG A 31 1.77 -18.22 5.67
C ARG A 31 1.68 -16.89 6.37
N LYS A 32 0.50 -16.30 6.37
CA LYS A 32 0.18 -15.06 7.08
C LYS A 32 -0.78 -15.39 8.23
N MET A 33 -0.48 -14.89 9.43
CA MET A 33 -1.26 -15.15 10.65
C MET A 33 -1.68 -13.83 11.27
N ASP A 34 -2.82 -13.84 11.94
CA ASP A 34 -3.46 -12.71 12.60
C ASP A 34 -3.95 -11.61 11.61
N ASN A 35 -5.17 -11.12 11.83
CA ASN A 35 -5.79 -10.05 11.02
C ASN A 35 -5.79 -10.29 9.49
N THR A 36 -5.99 -11.52 9.06
CA THR A 36 -5.84 -11.93 7.66
C THR A 36 -7.13 -11.92 6.84
N ASP A 37 -8.29 -11.78 7.48
CA ASP A 37 -9.62 -11.76 6.84
C ASP A 37 -9.72 -10.71 5.73
N ARG A 38 -9.26 -9.49 5.99
CA ARG A 38 -9.25 -8.39 5.03
C ARG A 38 -8.40 -8.68 3.80
N ASN A 39 -7.26 -9.33 3.99
CA ASN A 39 -6.39 -9.73 2.88
C ASN A 39 -7.04 -10.85 2.06
N TYR A 40 -7.57 -11.87 2.71
CA TYR A 40 -8.22 -13.00 2.06
C TYR A 40 -9.38 -12.55 1.16
N ILE A 41 -10.29 -11.71 1.71
CA ILE A 41 -11.43 -11.19 0.95
C ILE A 41 -10.94 -10.40 -0.26
N LYS A 42 -9.96 -9.50 -0.07
CA LYS A 42 -9.46 -8.65 -1.15
C LYS A 42 -8.70 -9.45 -2.21
N LEU A 43 -7.89 -10.44 -1.84
CA LEU A 43 -7.22 -11.32 -2.80
C LEU A 43 -8.22 -12.09 -3.67
N LYS A 44 -9.30 -12.62 -3.08
CA LYS A 44 -10.38 -13.29 -3.84
C LYS A 44 -11.11 -12.34 -4.79
N GLU A 45 -11.30 -11.08 -4.40
CA GLU A 45 -11.89 -10.06 -5.27
C GLU A 45 -10.96 -9.77 -6.46
N LEU A 46 -9.69 -9.45 -6.17
CA LEU A 46 -8.70 -9.02 -7.17
C LEU A 46 -8.28 -10.15 -8.12
N SER A 47 -8.32 -11.40 -7.70
CA SER A 47 -7.92 -12.56 -8.52
C SER A 47 -8.78 -12.76 -9.77
N LYS A 48 -9.91 -12.07 -9.87
CA LYS A 48 -10.79 -12.08 -11.05
C LYS A 48 -10.24 -11.25 -12.21
N ASP A 49 -9.48 -10.22 -11.89
CA ASP A 49 -9.08 -9.18 -12.85
C ASP A 49 -7.54 -9.00 -12.92
N PHE A 50 -6.80 -9.42 -11.89
CA PHE A 50 -5.36 -9.17 -11.76
C PHE A 50 -4.58 -10.39 -11.31
N ASN A 51 -3.27 -10.39 -11.59
CA ASN A 51 -2.35 -11.36 -11.03
C ASN A 51 -2.15 -11.06 -9.54
N VAL A 52 -2.56 -11.99 -8.72
CA VAL A 52 -2.38 -12.00 -7.26
C VAL A 52 -1.93 -13.40 -6.83
N PRO A 53 -1.31 -13.57 -5.67
CA PRO A 53 -0.96 -14.88 -5.15
C PRO A 53 -2.20 -15.78 -5.05
N LYS A 54 -2.09 -17.00 -5.54
CA LYS A 54 -3.14 -18.01 -5.38
C LYS A 54 -3.31 -18.34 -3.91
N VAL A 55 -4.54 -18.28 -3.40
CA VAL A 55 -4.87 -18.71 -2.05
C VAL A 55 -4.95 -20.23 -2.02
N TYR A 56 -4.18 -20.86 -1.14
CA TYR A 56 -4.20 -22.31 -0.91
C TYR A 56 -5.20 -22.71 0.15
N SER A 57 -5.21 -21.98 1.29
CA SER A 57 -6.17 -22.17 2.36
C SER A 57 -6.38 -20.88 3.16
N TYR A 58 -7.54 -20.77 3.81
CA TYR A 58 -7.84 -19.73 4.79
C TYR A 58 -8.70 -20.32 5.90
N GLU A 59 -8.12 -20.51 7.07
CA GLU A 59 -8.79 -21.08 8.24
C GLU A 59 -8.24 -20.45 9.53
N ASN A 60 -9.11 -20.16 10.49
CA ASN A 60 -8.72 -19.67 11.82
C ASN A 60 -7.77 -18.46 11.79
N ASN A 61 -8.01 -17.49 10.89
CA ASN A 61 -7.12 -16.34 10.65
C ASN A 61 -5.69 -16.70 10.18
N VAL A 62 -5.49 -17.89 9.65
CA VAL A 62 -4.27 -18.31 8.95
C VAL A 62 -4.56 -18.35 7.45
N LEU A 63 -3.80 -17.59 6.69
CA LEU A 63 -3.87 -17.52 5.24
C LEU A 63 -2.60 -18.11 4.64
N ASP A 64 -2.75 -19.24 3.93
CA ASP A 64 -1.68 -19.83 3.14
C ASP A 64 -1.88 -19.45 1.67
N MET A 65 -0.84 -18.92 1.06
CA MET A 65 -0.89 -18.45 -0.32
C MET A 65 0.42 -18.68 -1.05
N GLU A 66 0.36 -18.59 -2.35
CA GLU A 66 1.48 -18.75 -3.26
C GLU A 66 2.63 -17.79 -2.90
N TYR A 67 3.86 -18.32 -2.94
CA TYR A 67 5.07 -17.51 -2.93
C TYR A 67 5.41 -17.08 -4.35
N ILE A 68 5.38 -15.79 -4.63
CA ILE A 68 5.72 -15.26 -5.95
C ILE A 68 7.23 -15.08 -6.03
N HIS A 69 7.87 -15.88 -6.89
CA HIS A 69 9.29 -15.73 -7.22
C HIS A 69 9.48 -14.52 -8.14
N GLY A 70 10.38 -13.59 -7.76
CA GLY A 70 10.60 -12.41 -8.58
C GLY A 70 11.37 -11.29 -7.87
N LEU A 71 11.33 -10.13 -8.49
CA LEU A 71 11.98 -8.91 -7.99
C LEU A 71 10.96 -8.05 -7.22
N ASP A 72 11.32 -7.60 -6.02
CA ASP A 72 10.67 -6.46 -5.42
C ASP A 72 10.88 -5.18 -6.27
N MET A 73 10.12 -4.13 -6.01
CA MET A 73 10.21 -2.93 -6.85
C MET A 73 11.51 -2.14 -6.67
N LYS A 74 12.24 -2.28 -5.56
CA LYS A 74 13.59 -1.70 -5.42
C LYS A 74 14.56 -2.37 -6.38
N SER A 75 14.57 -3.70 -6.37
CA SER A 75 15.38 -4.52 -7.28
C SER A 75 14.97 -4.34 -8.74
N TYR A 76 13.67 -4.32 -9.03
CA TYR A 76 13.15 -4.07 -10.37
C TYR A 76 13.62 -2.72 -10.91
N LEU A 77 13.38 -1.63 -10.18
CA LEU A 77 13.75 -0.28 -10.59
C LEU A 77 15.26 -0.05 -10.66
N SER A 78 16.08 -0.84 -9.96
CA SER A 78 17.53 -0.75 -10.07
C SER A 78 18.06 -1.24 -11.42
N VAL A 79 17.39 -2.21 -12.05
CA VAL A 79 17.84 -2.87 -13.29
C VAL A 79 16.94 -2.64 -14.50
N ARG A 80 15.76 -2.07 -14.33
CA ARG A 80 14.76 -1.83 -15.40
C ARG A 80 14.38 -0.34 -15.50
N ASP A 81 13.81 0.04 -16.65
CA ASP A 81 13.17 1.35 -16.82
C ASP A 81 11.79 1.41 -16.13
N THR A 82 11.19 2.61 -16.08
CA THR A 82 9.93 2.85 -15.40
C THR A 82 8.69 2.54 -16.25
N ARG A 83 8.84 2.39 -17.58
CA ARG A 83 7.71 2.38 -18.52
C ARG A 83 6.70 1.30 -18.21
N ARG A 84 7.13 0.03 -18.13
CA ARG A 84 6.21 -1.09 -17.89
C ARG A 84 5.51 -1.00 -16.54
N LEU A 85 6.23 -0.58 -15.48
CA LEU A 85 5.62 -0.37 -14.16
C LEU A 85 4.62 0.77 -14.19
N THR A 86 4.93 1.87 -14.86
CA THR A 86 4.01 3.02 -15.01
C THR A 86 2.74 2.62 -15.75
N GLU A 87 2.88 1.91 -16.87
CA GLU A 87 1.74 1.40 -17.65
C GLU A 87 0.87 0.45 -16.82
N PHE A 88 1.50 -0.45 -16.06
CA PHE A 88 0.80 -1.36 -15.16
C PHE A 88 -0.01 -0.60 -14.09
N LEU A 89 0.59 0.37 -13.40
CA LEU A 89 -0.09 1.19 -12.40
C LEU A 89 -1.23 2.02 -13.00
N ILE A 90 -1.01 2.62 -14.17
CA ILE A 90 -2.04 3.38 -14.89
C ILE A 90 -3.22 2.47 -15.26
N ASN A 91 -2.96 1.26 -15.74
CA ASN A 91 -4.01 0.32 -16.15
C ASN A 91 -4.87 -0.12 -14.95
N ILE A 92 -4.24 -0.47 -13.81
CA ILE A 92 -4.95 -0.83 -12.57
C ILE A 92 -5.83 0.32 -12.11
N LEU A 93 -5.26 1.53 -12.01
CA LEU A 93 -5.98 2.69 -11.50
C LEU A 93 -7.09 3.13 -12.46
N THR A 94 -6.90 2.96 -13.77
CA THR A 94 -7.95 3.20 -14.77
C THR A 94 -9.12 2.23 -14.55
N PHE A 95 -8.82 0.93 -14.39
CA PHE A 95 -9.82 -0.08 -14.10
C PHE A 95 -10.56 0.22 -12.77
N PHE A 96 -9.84 0.65 -11.73
CA PHE A 96 -10.47 1.03 -10.46
C PHE A 96 -11.31 2.30 -10.56
N SER A 97 -10.98 3.21 -11.48
CA SER A 97 -11.74 4.46 -11.67
C SER A 97 -13.04 4.29 -12.47
N GLU A 98 -13.34 3.09 -12.95
CA GLU A 98 -14.60 2.80 -13.63
C GLU A 98 -15.76 2.68 -12.65
N ASN A 99 -16.99 3.02 -13.11
CA ASN A 99 -18.25 2.84 -12.37
C ASN A 99 -18.22 3.43 -10.95
N THR A 100 -17.82 4.68 -10.82
CA THR A 100 -17.71 5.39 -9.55
C THR A 100 -19.01 6.03 -9.10
N GLN A 101 -19.17 6.19 -7.78
CA GLN A 101 -20.26 6.94 -7.16
C GLN A 101 -19.70 7.93 -6.14
N MET A 102 -20.07 9.22 -6.25
CA MET A 102 -19.62 10.24 -5.31
C MET A 102 -20.18 9.97 -3.91
N THR A 103 -19.28 9.72 -2.96
CA THR A 103 -19.57 9.34 -1.57
C THR A 103 -18.95 10.34 -0.60
N ASP A 104 -19.63 10.62 0.51
CA ASP A 104 -19.11 11.46 1.59
C ASP A 104 -18.24 10.63 2.55
N TYR A 105 -16.98 11.05 2.75
CA TYR A 105 -15.99 10.39 3.61
C TYR A 105 -15.76 11.10 4.94
N THR A 106 -16.52 12.15 5.25
CA THR A 106 -16.29 12.99 6.43
C THR A 106 -16.30 12.20 7.73
N GLU A 107 -17.26 11.29 7.92
CA GLU A 107 -17.34 10.48 9.15
C GLU A 107 -16.22 9.44 9.23
N ILE A 108 -15.80 8.87 8.09
CA ILE A 108 -14.67 7.96 8.03
C ILE A 108 -13.38 8.68 8.44
N TYR A 109 -13.17 9.92 7.99
CA TYR A 109 -12.00 10.71 8.39
C TYR A 109 -12.02 11.01 9.90
N LYS A 110 -13.16 11.45 10.44
CA LYS A 110 -13.31 11.72 11.88
C LYS A 110 -12.98 10.50 12.71
N ASP A 111 -13.57 9.34 12.38
CA ASP A 111 -13.35 8.11 13.10
C ASP A 111 -11.88 7.69 13.07
N ARG A 112 -11.24 7.77 11.92
CA ARG A 112 -9.84 7.37 11.77
C ARG A 112 -8.86 8.33 12.46
N LEU A 113 -9.09 9.64 12.37
CA LEU A 113 -8.25 10.64 13.03
C LEU A 113 -8.39 10.62 14.56
N LYS A 114 -9.52 10.16 15.10
CA LYS A 114 -9.75 10.05 16.55
C LYS A 114 -8.64 9.24 17.25
N TYR A 115 -8.19 8.15 16.64
CA TYR A 115 -7.21 7.23 17.23
C TYR A 115 -5.75 7.59 16.96
N ILE A 116 -5.48 8.68 16.23
CA ILE A 116 -4.13 9.14 15.94
C ILE A 116 -3.72 10.17 16.98
N LYS A 117 -2.59 9.97 17.64
CA LYS A 117 -1.97 10.97 18.52
C LYS A 117 -0.87 11.68 17.75
N LEU A 118 -1.11 12.92 17.35
CA LEU A 118 -0.11 13.74 16.66
C LEU A 118 1.04 14.11 17.61
N SER A 119 2.26 14.21 17.08
CA SER A 119 3.38 14.84 17.78
C SER A 119 3.17 16.34 17.93
N SER A 120 3.75 16.93 18.97
CA SER A 120 3.84 18.41 19.12
C SER A 120 4.61 19.08 17.98
N ASP A 121 5.41 18.32 17.25
CA ASP A 121 6.24 18.81 16.14
C ASP A 121 5.45 18.91 14.81
N THR A 122 4.18 18.46 14.78
CA THR A 122 3.33 18.66 13.61
C THR A 122 2.80 20.09 13.58
N VAL A 123 2.82 20.72 12.39
CA VAL A 123 2.41 22.12 12.19
C VAL A 123 0.90 22.31 12.00
N PHE A 124 0.12 21.27 12.14
CA PHE A 124 -1.33 21.26 11.99
C PHE A 124 -2.01 20.44 13.07
N THR A 125 -3.30 20.70 13.30
CA THR A 125 -4.16 19.87 14.15
C THR A 125 -5.00 18.90 13.31
N LYS A 126 -5.63 17.92 13.99
CA LYS A 126 -6.56 16.99 13.33
C LYS A 126 -7.78 17.71 12.75
N GLU A 127 -8.27 18.72 13.47
CA GLU A 127 -9.41 19.53 13.06
C GLU A 127 -9.09 20.32 11.79
N GLN A 128 -7.92 20.96 11.74
CA GLN A 128 -7.44 21.66 10.55
C GLN A 128 -7.31 20.72 9.36
N LEU A 129 -6.74 19.50 9.57
CA LEU A 129 -6.64 18.50 8.49
C LEU A 129 -8.04 18.09 8.01
N LEU A 130 -8.98 17.84 8.94
CA LEU A 130 -10.35 17.44 8.60
C LEU A 130 -11.07 18.51 7.75
N GLU A 131 -10.85 19.80 8.03
CA GLU A 131 -11.40 20.90 7.24
C GLU A 131 -10.87 20.95 5.80
N LYS A 132 -9.60 20.56 5.61
CA LYS A 132 -8.91 20.60 4.31
C LYS A 132 -9.12 19.34 3.47
N LEU A 133 -9.49 18.22 4.09
CA LEU A 133 -9.76 16.99 3.37
C LEU A 133 -10.98 17.12 2.44
N PRO A 134 -10.93 16.59 1.21
CA PRO A 134 -12.07 16.58 0.30
C PRO A 134 -13.18 15.71 0.89
N LYS A 135 -14.34 16.31 1.20
CA LYS A 135 -15.46 15.60 1.83
C LYS A 135 -16.03 14.51 0.94
N ARG A 136 -16.11 14.77 -0.37
CA ARG A 136 -16.70 13.83 -1.33
C ARG A 136 -15.65 13.35 -2.32
N LEU A 137 -15.54 12.04 -2.46
CA LEU A 137 -14.66 11.37 -3.42
C LEU A 137 -15.45 10.28 -4.16
N PRO A 138 -14.98 9.87 -5.35
CA PRO A 138 -15.57 8.75 -6.07
C PRO A 138 -15.30 7.43 -5.33
N ARG A 139 -16.32 6.83 -4.74
CA ARG A 139 -16.29 5.43 -4.29
C ARG A 139 -16.11 4.52 -5.51
N SER A 140 -15.22 3.54 -5.41
CA SER A 140 -14.81 2.75 -6.57
C SER A 140 -14.30 1.36 -6.17
N LYS A 141 -13.91 0.55 -7.16
CA LYS A 141 -12.96 -0.53 -6.93
C LYS A 141 -11.65 0.06 -6.39
N TYR A 142 -10.91 -0.71 -5.60
CA TYR A 142 -9.67 -0.26 -4.95
C TYR A 142 -8.82 -1.45 -4.51
N PHE A 143 -7.54 -1.20 -4.27
CA PHE A 143 -6.62 -2.19 -3.71
C PHE A 143 -6.58 -2.13 -2.16
N GLY A 144 -6.62 -0.92 -1.60
CA GLY A 144 -6.70 -0.64 -0.16
C GLY A 144 -5.36 -0.37 0.54
N ASP A 145 -4.23 -0.71 -0.08
CA ASP A 145 -2.89 -0.37 0.38
C ASP A 145 -1.88 -0.42 -0.77
N LEU A 146 -2.19 0.26 -1.88
CA LEU A 146 -1.36 0.23 -3.09
C LEU A 146 -0.06 1.01 -2.87
N THR A 147 1.00 0.26 -2.57
CA THR A 147 2.37 0.74 -2.42
C THR A 147 3.29 -0.02 -3.36
N LEU A 148 4.48 0.51 -3.62
CA LEU A 148 5.48 -0.22 -4.40
C LEU A 148 6.01 -1.45 -3.66
N GLU A 149 5.93 -1.49 -2.32
CA GLU A 149 6.30 -2.66 -1.51
C GLU A 149 5.31 -3.83 -1.70
N ASN A 150 4.10 -3.55 -2.19
CA ASN A 150 3.04 -4.54 -2.42
C ASN A 150 2.95 -5.00 -3.90
N ILE A 151 4.02 -4.81 -4.67
CA ILE A 151 4.12 -5.24 -6.06
C ILE A 151 5.37 -6.10 -6.24
N ILE A 152 5.23 -7.24 -6.90
CA ILE A 152 6.34 -8.12 -7.30
C ILE A 152 6.35 -8.26 -8.82
N TYR A 153 7.52 -8.13 -9.43
CA TYR A 153 7.74 -8.49 -10.83
C TYR A 153 8.26 -9.92 -10.88
N SER A 154 7.41 -10.84 -11.28
CA SER A 154 7.73 -12.26 -11.22
C SER A 154 8.65 -12.73 -12.35
N GLU A 155 9.17 -13.94 -12.24
CA GLU A 155 10.06 -14.57 -13.22
C GLU A 155 9.37 -14.82 -14.56
N ASP A 156 8.04 -14.94 -14.60
CA ASP A 156 7.24 -15.04 -15.83
C ASP A 156 7.06 -13.69 -16.55
N GLY A 157 7.64 -12.62 -16.01
CA GLY A 157 7.60 -11.28 -16.60
C GLY A 157 6.30 -10.51 -16.36
N GLN A 158 5.50 -10.91 -15.37
CA GLN A 158 4.25 -10.26 -14.98
C GLN A 158 4.39 -9.52 -13.65
N PHE A 159 3.58 -8.49 -13.45
CA PHE A 159 3.44 -7.86 -12.14
C PHE A 159 2.34 -8.57 -11.35
N TYR A 160 2.64 -8.85 -10.09
CA TYR A 160 1.71 -9.41 -9.12
C TYR A 160 1.43 -8.39 -8.03
N LEU A 161 0.17 -8.24 -7.68
CA LEU A 161 -0.28 -7.45 -6.54
C LEU A 161 -0.36 -8.34 -5.31
N ILE A 162 0.38 -8.01 -4.27
CA ILE A 162 0.39 -8.74 -3.00
C ILE A 162 -0.16 -7.85 -1.88
N ASP A 163 -0.71 -8.46 -0.86
CA ASP A 163 -1.15 -7.77 0.38
C ASP A 163 -2.25 -6.70 0.23
N GLY A 164 -3.10 -6.81 -0.80
CA GLY A 164 -4.33 -6.00 -0.88
C GLY A 164 -5.24 -6.24 0.31
N MET A 165 -5.97 -5.22 0.76
CA MET A 165 -6.86 -5.34 1.92
C MET A 165 -8.18 -4.59 1.74
N THR A 166 -9.25 -5.11 2.34
CA THR A 166 -10.50 -4.36 2.44
C THR A 166 -10.34 -3.16 3.38
N SER A 167 -10.93 -2.03 3.02
CA SER A 167 -10.79 -0.77 3.74
C SER A 167 -12.05 0.06 3.59
N GLU A 168 -12.33 0.93 4.54
CA GLU A 168 -13.34 1.98 4.43
C GLU A 168 -12.90 3.13 3.50
N TYR A 169 -11.60 3.19 3.19
CA TYR A 169 -11.04 4.04 2.14
C TYR A 169 -11.23 3.39 0.77
N ASP A 170 -12.47 3.15 0.39
CA ASP A 170 -12.89 2.40 -0.77
C ASP A 170 -12.97 3.26 -2.05
N SER A 171 -11.86 3.92 -2.36
CA SER A 171 -11.67 4.73 -3.56
C SER A 171 -10.25 4.57 -4.12
N TYR A 172 -10.14 4.51 -5.44
CA TYR A 172 -8.86 4.52 -6.14
C TYR A 172 -8.03 5.78 -5.82
N ILE A 173 -8.67 6.87 -5.42
CA ILE A 173 -8.00 8.11 -5.00
C ILE A 173 -7.11 7.88 -3.77
N PHE A 174 -7.57 7.05 -2.81
CA PHE A 174 -6.74 6.69 -1.66
C PHE A 174 -5.58 5.79 -2.04
N ASP A 175 -5.75 4.90 -3.02
CA ASP A 175 -4.66 4.08 -3.54
C ASP A 175 -3.59 4.94 -4.23
N ILE A 176 -3.99 5.98 -4.99
CA ILE A 176 -3.04 6.93 -5.56
C ILE A 176 -2.34 7.73 -4.44
N ALA A 177 -3.05 8.15 -3.40
CA ALA A 177 -2.43 8.83 -2.26
C ALA A 177 -1.42 7.91 -1.54
N LYS A 178 -1.68 6.61 -1.47
CA LYS A 178 -0.72 5.61 -0.96
C LYS A 178 0.48 5.45 -1.88
N LEU A 179 0.30 5.40 -3.18
CA LEU A 179 1.43 5.41 -4.13
C LEU A 179 2.27 6.68 -4.01
N ARG A 180 1.65 7.85 -3.83
CA ARG A 180 2.38 9.11 -3.62
C ARG A 180 3.24 9.08 -2.35
N GLN A 181 2.84 8.34 -1.30
CA GLN A 181 3.69 8.11 -0.13
C GLN A 181 5.05 7.53 -0.54
N ASP A 182 5.08 6.60 -1.49
CA ASP A 182 6.31 5.98 -1.97
C ASP A 182 7.02 6.83 -3.03
N LEU A 183 6.27 7.43 -3.94
CA LEU A 183 6.80 8.14 -5.10
C LEU A 183 7.26 9.56 -4.74
N GLU A 184 6.46 10.31 -3.99
CA GLU A 184 6.72 11.72 -3.64
C GLU A 184 7.49 11.87 -2.35
N CYS A 185 7.03 11.19 -1.28
CA CYS A 185 7.72 11.22 0.01
C CYS A 185 8.89 10.23 0.07
N LYS A 186 9.03 9.35 -0.92
CA LYS A 186 10.13 8.36 -1.01
C LYS A 186 10.18 7.41 0.20
N TRP A 187 9.03 7.17 0.84
CA TRP A 187 8.92 6.24 1.96
C TRP A 187 9.44 4.84 1.60
N PHE A 188 9.17 4.40 0.40
CA PHE A 188 9.68 3.17 -0.19
C PHE A 188 11.23 3.08 -0.20
N LEU A 189 11.93 4.22 -0.27
CA LEU A 189 13.40 4.29 -0.32
C LEU A 189 14.06 4.53 1.05
N ARG A 190 13.29 4.63 2.14
CA ARG A 190 13.77 5.01 3.49
C ARG A 190 14.95 4.19 4.03
N ASP A 191 15.01 2.91 3.67
CA ASP A 191 16.02 1.96 4.17
C ASP A 191 17.06 1.55 3.09
N THR A 192 17.17 2.34 2.02
CA THR A 192 18.08 2.01 0.92
C THR A 192 18.96 3.19 0.54
N LYS A 193 20.14 2.88 -0.01
CA LYS A 193 21.04 3.86 -0.64
C LYS A 193 20.91 3.89 -2.17
N LEU A 194 19.91 3.20 -2.73
CA LEU A 194 19.70 3.19 -4.17
C LEU A 194 19.23 4.57 -4.64
N LEU A 195 19.85 5.08 -5.71
CA LEU A 195 19.53 6.36 -6.32
C LEU A 195 18.38 6.17 -7.34
N LEU A 196 17.16 6.06 -6.84
CA LEU A 196 15.96 5.83 -7.66
C LEU A 196 15.04 7.06 -7.76
N ASP A 197 15.48 8.21 -7.23
CA ASP A 197 14.67 9.42 -7.12
C ASP A 197 14.05 9.84 -8.45
N VAL A 198 14.86 9.95 -9.50
CA VAL A 198 14.39 10.34 -10.84
C VAL A 198 13.39 9.34 -11.41
N LYS A 199 13.56 8.03 -11.12
CA LYS A 199 12.64 7.00 -11.58
C LYS A 199 11.28 7.10 -10.91
N VAL A 200 11.24 7.26 -9.59
CA VAL A 200 9.98 7.38 -8.85
C VAL A 200 9.27 8.70 -9.17
N GLU A 201 9.99 9.81 -9.35
CA GLU A 201 9.45 11.10 -9.78
C GLU A 201 8.82 11.02 -11.18
N ASN A 202 9.44 10.30 -12.11
CA ASN A 202 8.89 10.09 -13.46
C ASN A 202 7.58 9.30 -13.42
N ILE A 203 7.51 8.24 -12.59
CA ILE A 203 6.27 7.47 -12.39
C ILE A 203 5.19 8.39 -11.82
N GLN A 204 5.49 9.15 -10.77
CA GLN A 204 4.55 10.09 -10.14
C GLN A 204 4.00 11.10 -11.14
N TYR A 205 4.86 11.76 -11.90
CA TYR A 205 4.46 12.75 -12.89
C TYR A 205 3.41 12.18 -13.86
N LYS A 206 3.67 11.01 -14.44
CA LYS A 206 2.75 10.36 -15.37
C LYS A 206 1.43 9.91 -14.74
N LEU A 207 1.45 9.49 -13.47
CA LEU A 207 0.23 9.13 -12.74
C LEU A 207 -0.64 10.36 -12.47
N LEU A 208 -0.05 11.47 -12.01
CA LEU A 208 -0.79 12.68 -11.68
C LEU A 208 -1.28 13.44 -12.92
N GLU A 209 -0.57 13.34 -14.04
CA GLU A 209 -1.05 13.85 -15.34
C GLU A 209 -2.37 13.19 -15.74
N LYS A 210 -2.56 11.89 -15.45
CA LYS A 210 -3.79 11.16 -15.78
C LYS A 210 -4.88 11.26 -14.68
N PHE A 211 -4.49 11.36 -13.42
CA PHE A 211 -5.40 11.32 -12.26
C PHE A 211 -5.30 12.60 -11.42
N GLU A 212 -5.68 13.72 -11.99
CA GLU A 212 -5.55 15.07 -11.43
C GLU A 212 -6.23 15.22 -10.05
N LEU A 213 -7.41 14.61 -9.85
CA LEU A 213 -8.15 14.62 -8.58
C LEU A 213 -7.35 14.03 -7.41
N ALA A 214 -6.39 13.17 -7.68
CA ALA A 214 -5.53 12.57 -6.66
C ALA A 214 -4.34 13.45 -6.26
N ASN A 215 -4.14 14.59 -6.92
CA ASN A 215 -3.09 15.56 -6.58
C ASN A 215 -3.52 16.42 -5.38
N ASN A 216 -3.82 15.78 -4.26
CA ASN A 216 -4.26 16.41 -3.03
C ASN A 216 -3.30 16.04 -1.89
N ASN A 217 -2.61 17.04 -1.34
CA ASN A 217 -1.62 16.84 -0.28
C ASN A 217 -2.26 16.42 1.05
N TYR A 218 -3.47 16.83 1.34
CA TYR A 218 -4.15 16.47 2.59
C TYR A 218 -4.55 15.00 2.61
N LEU A 219 -4.90 14.42 1.44
CA LEU A 219 -5.09 12.97 1.30
C LEU A 219 -3.77 12.21 1.48
N LEU A 220 -2.66 12.74 0.95
CA LEU A 220 -1.35 12.15 1.17
C LEU A 220 -0.95 12.21 2.65
N ILE A 221 -1.17 13.34 3.34
CA ILE A 221 -0.96 13.46 4.79
C ILE A 221 -1.79 12.42 5.55
N LEU A 222 -3.05 12.23 5.17
CA LEU A 222 -3.91 11.21 5.78
C LEU A 222 -3.33 9.79 5.59
N MET A 223 -2.74 9.48 4.44
CA MET A 223 -2.09 8.17 4.20
C MET A 223 -0.79 8.03 4.99
N LEU A 224 0.00 9.09 5.14
CA LEU A 224 1.18 9.09 6.02
C LEU A 224 0.78 8.86 7.49
N LEU A 225 -0.31 9.45 7.95
CA LEU A 225 -0.85 9.24 9.31
C LEU A 225 -1.28 7.78 9.55
N ARG A 226 -1.73 7.05 8.52
CA ARG A 226 -2.00 5.60 8.63
C ARG A 226 -0.75 4.79 8.99
N VAL A 227 0.41 5.20 8.50
CA VAL A 227 1.72 4.58 8.84
C VAL A 227 2.23 5.10 10.17
N TYR A 228 2.14 6.41 10.40
CA TYR A 228 2.63 7.09 11.59
C TYR A 228 2.16 6.43 12.90
N ARG A 229 0.91 5.98 12.97
CA ARG A 229 0.35 5.32 14.16
C ARG A 229 1.08 4.03 14.59
N TYR A 230 1.87 3.43 13.70
CA TYR A 230 2.63 2.20 13.96
C TYR A 230 4.12 2.47 14.21
N THR A 231 4.55 3.73 14.10
CA THR A 231 5.93 4.09 14.39
C THR A 231 6.20 4.07 15.88
N LYS A 232 7.44 3.79 16.25
CA LYS A 232 7.88 3.92 17.64
C LYS A 232 8.18 5.39 17.92
N PRO A 233 7.81 5.92 19.11
CA PRO A 233 8.19 7.27 19.51
C PRO A 233 9.71 7.48 19.41
N PHE A 234 10.11 8.64 18.89
CA PHE A 234 11.50 9.06 18.68
C PHE A 234 12.28 8.19 17.68
N SER A 235 11.60 7.41 16.85
CA SER A 235 12.24 6.65 15.77
C SER A 235 12.56 7.53 14.57
N LYS A 236 13.47 7.04 13.71
CA LYS A 236 13.80 7.71 12.44
C LYS A 236 12.58 7.77 11.50
N GLU A 237 11.77 6.73 11.54
CA GLU A 237 10.53 6.64 10.77
C GLU A 237 9.51 7.69 11.22
N GLU A 238 9.34 7.88 12.52
CA GLU A 238 8.47 8.93 13.06
C GLU A 238 8.94 10.31 12.62
N ALA A 239 10.22 10.63 12.82
CA ALA A 239 10.81 11.91 12.43
C ALA A 239 10.68 12.16 10.92
N PHE A 240 10.88 11.13 10.09
CA PHE A 240 10.68 11.20 8.66
C PHE A 240 9.23 11.57 8.31
N LEU A 241 8.26 10.87 8.88
CA LEU A 241 6.84 11.10 8.59
C LEU A 241 6.39 12.50 9.03
N ILE A 242 6.81 12.97 10.21
CA ILE A 242 6.53 14.34 10.68
C ILE A 242 7.09 15.36 9.70
N LYS A 243 8.34 15.21 9.29
CA LYS A 243 8.99 16.11 8.31
C LYS A 243 8.19 16.17 7.00
N GLU A 244 7.79 15.03 6.45
CA GLU A 244 7.07 14.98 5.19
C GLU A 244 5.64 15.55 5.32
N MET A 245 4.92 15.25 6.39
CA MET A 245 3.61 15.84 6.65
C MET A 245 3.70 17.37 6.77
N ASN A 246 4.69 17.90 7.48
CA ASN A 246 4.91 19.34 7.61
C ASN A 246 5.29 19.99 6.26
N ARG A 247 6.09 19.33 5.43
CA ARG A 247 6.43 19.79 4.08
C ARG A 247 5.21 19.90 3.18
N LEU A 248 4.30 18.95 3.28
CA LEU A 248 3.06 18.86 2.48
C LEU A 248 1.98 19.83 2.96
N TRP A 249 2.04 20.24 4.23
CA TRP A 249 1.08 21.18 4.81
C TRP A 249 1.34 22.60 4.32
N LYS A 250 0.46 23.09 3.43
CA LYS A 250 0.55 24.44 2.85
C LYS A 250 -0.75 25.20 3.00
#